data_2b2242068c6d9b3c71a4c0142b3b3d89
#
_entry.id   2b2242068c6d9b3c71a4c0142b3b3d89
#
_cell.length_a   1.000
_cell.length_b   1.000
_cell.length_c   1.000
_cell.angle_alpha   90.00
_cell.angle_beta   90.00
_cell.angle_gamma   90.00
#
_symmetry.space_group_name_H-M   'P 1'
#
loop_
_entity.id
_entity.type
_entity.pdbx_description
1 polymer ?
#
loop_
_entity_poly.entity_id
_entity_poly.type
_entity_poly.pdbx_seq_one_letter_code
_entity_poly.pdbx_strand_id
1 'polypeptide(L)'
;MTFRKRPEERDTLGSMSKPIEASIVVVDDEPSIRELLVASLHFAGFEVNTAASGSEAIEVIEKVQPDLIVLDVMLPDIDGFTVTRRIRQEGINAPVLFLTARDDTQDKIMGLTLGADDYITKP
;
A
#
# COMPACT_ATOMS: atom_id res chain seq x y z
N MET A 1 -2.46 -5.74 12.38
CA MET A 1 -2.55 -4.30 12.30
C MET A 1 -3.95 -3.79 12.11
N THR A 2 -4.30 -2.75 12.78
CA THR A 2 -5.65 -2.21 12.73
C THR A 2 -5.66 -0.91 11.98
N PHE A 3 -6.57 -0.79 11.04
CA PHE A 3 -6.73 0.46 10.32
C PHE A 3 -7.33 1.47 11.28
N ARG A 4 -6.77 2.67 11.26
CA ARG A 4 -7.25 3.70 12.12
C ARG A 4 -8.56 4.26 11.65
N LYS A 5 -9.48 4.44 12.58
CA LYS A 5 -10.70 5.16 12.31
C LYS A 5 -10.82 6.22 13.36
N ARG A 6 -11.16 7.39 12.96
CA ARG A 6 -11.28 8.47 13.91
C ARG A 6 -12.55 8.29 14.72
N PRO A 7 -12.47 8.43 16.03
CA PRO A 7 -13.64 8.17 16.88
C PRO A 7 -14.87 8.98 16.48
N GLU A 8 -14.67 10.21 16.12
CA GLU A 8 -15.78 11.05 15.75
C GLU A 8 -16.48 10.54 14.51
N GLU A 9 -15.75 9.87 13.64
CA GLU A 9 -16.36 9.36 12.43
C GLU A 9 -17.20 8.13 12.71
N ARG A 10 -16.80 7.35 13.67
CA ARG A 10 -17.56 6.19 14.01
C ARG A 10 -18.86 6.55 14.71
N ASP A 11 -18.81 7.59 15.50
CA ASP A 11 -19.99 7.99 16.25
C ASP A 11 -20.98 8.76 15.43
N THR A 12 -20.51 9.42 14.44
CA THR A 12 -21.36 10.27 13.67
C THR A 12 -22.39 9.49 12.92
N LEU A 13 -23.48 9.57 13.35
CA LEU A 13 -24.51 9.02 12.66
C LEU A 13 -24.23 7.76 12.11
N GLY A 14 -23.40 7.16 12.65
CA GLY A 14 -22.97 5.95 12.16
C GLY A 14 -23.99 5.18 11.41
N SER A 15 -25.13 5.19 11.85
CA SER A 15 -26.13 4.40 11.21
C SER A 15 -26.50 4.90 9.85
N MET A 16 -26.20 6.15 9.59
CA MET A 16 -26.63 6.69 8.36
C MET A 16 -25.59 6.75 7.34
N SER A 17 -24.42 7.02 7.73
CA SER A 17 -23.39 7.22 6.74
C SER A 17 -22.67 5.94 6.51
N LYS A 18 -21.98 5.90 5.40
CA LYS A 18 -21.12 4.78 5.08
C LYS A 18 -20.00 4.72 6.09
N PRO A 19 -19.53 3.54 6.40
CA PRO A 19 -18.36 3.41 7.26
C PRO A 19 -17.18 4.13 6.63
N ILE A 20 -16.32 4.66 7.46
CA ILE A 20 -15.10 5.28 6.96
C ILE A 20 -14.21 4.16 6.49
N GLU A 21 -13.77 4.26 5.26
CA GLU A 21 -12.93 3.25 4.66
C GLU A 21 -11.48 3.57 4.88
N ALA A 22 -10.71 2.56 5.20
CA ALA A 22 -9.27 2.72 5.25
C ALA A 22 -8.77 2.97 3.83
N SER A 23 -7.70 3.70 3.72
CA SER A 23 -7.14 4.08 2.44
C SER A 23 -5.89 3.25 2.15
N ILE A 24 -5.83 2.68 0.95
CA ILE A 24 -4.72 1.83 0.54
C ILE A 24 -4.17 2.35 -0.77
N VAL A 25 -2.83 2.39 -0.86
CA VAL A 25 -2.17 2.71 -2.13
C VAL A 25 -1.58 1.41 -2.64
N VAL A 26 -1.90 1.07 -3.88
CA VAL A 26 -1.41 -0.14 -4.54
C VAL A 26 -0.45 0.27 -5.64
N VAL A 27 0.77 -0.23 -5.57
CA VAL A 27 1.83 0.14 -6.51
C VAL A 27 2.31 -1.10 -7.23
N ASP A 28 2.06 -1.17 -8.53
CA ASP A 28 2.50 -2.28 -9.36
C ASP A 28 2.49 -1.81 -10.80
N ASP A 29 3.52 -2.14 -11.57
CA ASP A 29 3.60 -1.70 -12.95
C ASP A 29 2.80 -2.59 -13.90
N GLU A 30 2.31 -3.72 -13.44
CA GLU A 30 1.50 -4.61 -14.25
C GLU A 30 0.02 -4.24 -14.12
N PRO A 31 -0.60 -3.78 -15.21
CA PRO A 31 -2.01 -3.36 -15.10
C PRO A 31 -2.95 -4.44 -14.62
N SER A 32 -2.71 -5.69 -15.02
CA SER A 32 -3.62 -6.77 -14.62
C SER A 32 -3.58 -7.02 -13.12
N ILE A 33 -2.40 -6.97 -12.53
CA ILE A 33 -2.26 -7.15 -11.09
C ILE A 33 -2.88 -5.97 -10.37
N ARG A 34 -2.61 -4.77 -10.86
CA ARG A 34 -3.14 -3.55 -10.25
C ARG A 34 -4.66 -3.58 -10.25
N GLU A 35 -5.25 -3.95 -11.40
CA GLU A 35 -6.70 -3.99 -11.51
C GLU A 35 -7.31 -5.06 -10.62
N LEU A 36 -6.67 -6.20 -10.52
CA LEU A 36 -7.15 -7.27 -9.66
C LEU A 36 -7.17 -6.83 -8.21
N LEU A 37 -6.09 -6.21 -7.76
CA LEU A 37 -5.99 -5.78 -6.37
C LEU A 37 -6.98 -4.65 -6.08
N VAL A 38 -7.11 -3.71 -7.00
CA VAL A 38 -8.06 -2.62 -6.82
C VAL A 38 -9.47 -3.16 -6.69
N ALA A 39 -9.85 -4.07 -7.57
CA ALA A 39 -11.20 -4.61 -7.53
C ALA A 39 -11.43 -5.37 -6.22
N SER A 40 -10.48 -6.18 -5.82
CA SER A 40 -10.63 -6.99 -4.60
C SER A 40 -10.70 -6.12 -3.36
N LEU A 41 -9.83 -5.14 -3.26
CA LEU A 41 -9.79 -4.29 -2.08
C LEU A 41 -10.99 -3.35 -2.03
N HIS A 42 -11.38 -2.84 -3.17
CA HIS A 42 -12.53 -1.96 -3.24
C HIS A 42 -13.80 -2.73 -2.86
N PHE A 43 -13.91 -3.98 -3.33
CA PHE A 43 -15.04 -4.82 -2.97
C PHE A 43 -15.08 -5.06 -1.46
N ALA A 44 -13.93 -5.13 -0.84
CA ALA A 44 -13.84 -5.34 0.60
C ALA A 44 -14.12 -4.06 1.40
N GLY A 45 -14.30 -2.94 0.75
CA GLY A 45 -14.69 -1.71 1.42
C GLY A 45 -13.57 -0.72 1.62
N PHE A 46 -12.44 -0.88 0.93
CA PHE A 46 -11.33 0.06 1.09
C PHE A 46 -11.31 1.09 -0.02
N GLU A 47 -10.79 2.25 0.31
CA GLU A 47 -10.55 3.27 -0.70
C GLU A 47 -9.16 2.99 -1.27
N VAL A 48 -9.05 2.92 -2.60
CA VAL A 48 -7.80 2.49 -3.22
C VAL A 48 -7.32 3.52 -4.22
N ASN A 49 -6.05 3.88 -4.11
CA ASN A 49 -5.36 4.70 -5.09
C ASN A 49 -4.22 3.88 -5.63
N THR A 50 -3.78 4.14 -6.86
CA THR A 50 -2.78 3.31 -7.50
C THR A 50 -1.63 4.14 -8.03
N ALA A 51 -0.51 3.46 -8.26
CA ALA A 51 0.64 4.03 -8.92
C ALA A 51 1.29 2.92 -9.73
N ALA A 52 1.92 3.28 -10.83
CA ALA A 52 2.54 2.31 -11.74
C ALA A 52 4.05 2.35 -11.72
N SER A 53 4.63 3.23 -10.93
CA SER A 53 6.09 3.36 -10.85
C SER A 53 6.45 3.84 -9.46
N GLY A 54 7.73 3.77 -9.13
CA GLY A 54 8.19 4.21 -7.83
C GLY A 54 8.06 5.71 -7.63
N SER A 55 8.37 6.49 -8.65
CA SER A 55 8.23 7.95 -8.56
C SER A 55 6.79 8.34 -8.35
N GLU A 56 5.90 7.73 -9.10
CA GLU A 56 4.48 8.01 -8.97
C GLU A 56 3.99 7.58 -7.59
N ALA A 57 4.50 6.46 -7.09
CA ALA A 57 4.12 5.95 -5.79
C ALA A 57 4.43 6.96 -4.70
N ILE A 58 5.62 7.54 -4.74
CA ILE A 58 6.01 8.51 -3.71
C ILE A 58 5.05 9.70 -3.74
N GLU A 59 4.73 10.21 -4.92
CA GLU A 59 3.81 11.33 -5.05
C GLU A 59 2.42 10.98 -4.49
N VAL A 60 1.91 9.82 -4.86
CA VAL A 60 0.58 9.41 -4.43
C VAL A 60 0.55 9.20 -2.91
N ILE A 61 1.57 8.55 -2.38
CA ILE A 61 1.64 8.28 -0.95
C ILE A 61 1.71 9.58 -0.15
N GLU A 62 2.50 10.54 -0.62
CA GLU A 62 2.61 11.81 0.06
C GLU A 62 1.27 12.57 0.06
N LYS A 63 0.56 12.46 -1.05
CA LYS A 63 -0.69 13.17 -1.21
C LYS A 63 -1.83 12.51 -0.44
N VAL A 64 -1.92 11.20 -0.52
CA VAL A 64 -3.04 10.45 0.04
C VAL A 64 -2.85 10.14 1.51
N GLN A 65 -1.62 9.94 1.95
CA GLN A 65 -1.32 9.54 3.32
C GLN A 65 -2.13 8.31 3.70
N PRO A 66 -1.85 7.17 3.02
CA PRO A 66 -2.68 5.98 3.18
C PRO A 66 -2.49 5.28 4.52
N ASP A 67 -3.40 4.39 4.82
CA ASP A 67 -3.30 3.56 6.01
C ASP A 67 -2.46 2.30 5.75
N LEU A 68 -2.33 1.92 4.49
CA LEU A 68 -1.54 0.74 4.11
C LEU A 68 -1.01 0.94 2.71
N ILE A 69 0.18 0.46 2.45
CA ILE A 69 0.79 0.53 1.14
C ILE A 69 1.08 -0.89 0.67
N VAL A 70 0.57 -1.25 -0.50
CA VAL A 70 0.85 -2.53 -1.14
C VAL A 70 1.80 -2.21 -2.29
N LEU A 71 3.01 -2.69 -2.23
CA LEU A 71 4.10 -2.16 -3.03
C LEU A 71 4.91 -3.26 -3.69
N ASP A 72 4.96 -3.22 -5.00
CA ASP A 72 5.77 -4.17 -5.78
C ASP A 72 7.25 -3.88 -5.52
N VAL A 73 8.01 -4.92 -5.34
CA VAL A 73 9.47 -4.79 -5.17
C VAL A 73 10.11 -4.33 -6.48
N MET A 74 9.68 -4.92 -7.59
CA MET A 74 10.31 -4.63 -8.89
C MET A 74 9.50 -3.63 -9.67
N LEU A 75 9.92 -2.38 -9.63
CA LEU A 75 9.28 -1.31 -10.37
C LEU A 75 10.22 -0.80 -11.47
N PRO A 76 9.69 -0.14 -12.50
CA PRO A 76 10.53 0.21 -13.66
C PRO A 76 11.57 1.28 -13.39
N ASP A 77 11.34 2.18 -12.47
CA ASP A 77 12.28 3.29 -12.23
C ASP A 77 13.11 3.10 -10.96
N ILE A 78 12.48 2.98 -9.82
CA ILE A 78 13.18 2.71 -8.58
C ILE A 78 12.48 1.55 -7.90
N ASP A 79 13.21 0.75 -7.16
CA ASP A 79 12.61 -0.44 -6.59
C ASP A 79 11.79 -0.10 -5.35
N GLY A 80 11.00 -1.07 -4.91
CA GLY A 80 10.10 -0.87 -3.79
C GLY A 80 10.82 -0.61 -2.48
N PHE A 81 12.01 -1.15 -2.31
CA PHE A 81 12.78 -0.90 -1.09
C PHE A 81 13.20 0.56 -1.03
N THR A 82 13.59 1.12 -2.17
CA THR A 82 13.97 2.53 -2.25
C THR A 82 12.77 3.44 -1.96
N VAL A 83 11.60 3.08 -2.49
CA VAL A 83 10.39 3.83 -2.22
C VAL A 83 10.12 3.84 -0.71
N THR A 84 10.21 2.66 -0.08
CA THR A 84 9.97 2.54 1.35
C THR A 84 10.94 3.42 2.13
N ARG A 85 12.22 3.36 1.77
CA ARG A 85 13.22 4.14 2.47
C ARG A 85 12.93 5.63 2.38
N ARG A 86 12.55 6.08 1.19
CA ARG A 86 12.27 7.50 1.00
C ARG A 86 11.08 7.98 1.79
N ILE A 87 9.99 7.21 1.79
CA ILE A 87 8.82 7.66 2.53
C ILE A 87 9.08 7.62 4.03
N ARG A 88 9.88 6.67 4.50
CA ARG A 88 10.24 6.64 5.91
C ARG A 88 11.07 7.85 6.30
N GLN A 89 11.95 8.29 5.42
CA GLN A 89 12.74 9.49 5.69
C GLN A 89 11.88 10.74 5.80
N GLU A 90 10.72 10.72 5.19
CA GLU A 90 9.80 11.84 5.26
C GLU A 90 8.81 11.70 6.41
N GLY A 91 9.00 10.71 7.25
CA GLY A 91 8.14 10.57 8.41
C GLY A 91 6.85 9.81 8.13
N ILE A 92 6.72 9.22 6.97
CA ILE A 92 5.52 8.45 6.64
C ILE A 92 5.71 7.04 7.16
N ASN A 93 4.86 6.63 8.09
CA ASN A 93 5.01 5.35 8.76
C ASN A 93 3.95 4.32 8.44
N ALA A 94 3.19 4.53 7.39
CA ALA A 94 2.17 3.56 7.01
C ALA A 94 2.82 2.20 6.77
N PRO A 95 2.17 1.12 7.19
CA PRO A 95 2.70 -0.22 6.95
C PRO A 95 2.86 -0.49 5.47
N VAL A 96 3.90 -1.21 5.12
CA VAL A 96 4.17 -1.58 3.74
C VAL A 96 4.12 -3.08 3.61
N LEU A 97 3.31 -3.54 2.67
CA LEU A 97 3.18 -4.95 2.35
C LEU A 97 3.76 -5.13 0.96
N PHE A 98 4.88 -5.81 0.87
CA PHE A 98 5.53 -6.00 -0.42
C PHE A 98 4.88 -7.09 -1.24
N LEU A 99 4.74 -6.82 -2.54
CA LEU A 99 4.36 -7.84 -3.51
C LEU A 99 5.63 -8.36 -4.14
N THR A 100 5.79 -9.65 -4.20
CA THR A 100 7.00 -10.24 -4.79
C THR A 100 6.62 -11.36 -5.73
N ALA A 101 7.50 -11.62 -6.68
CA ALA A 101 7.37 -12.79 -7.50
C ALA A 101 7.74 -14.01 -6.66
N ARG A 102 7.28 -15.17 -7.12
CA ARG A 102 7.43 -16.39 -6.34
C ARG A 102 8.88 -16.70 -5.97
N ASP A 103 9.80 -16.37 -6.84
CA ASP A 103 11.20 -16.72 -6.67
C ASP A 103 12.05 -15.60 -6.08
N ASP A 104 11.45 -14.60 -5.50
CA ASP A 104 12.18 -13.47 -4.93
C ASP A 104 12.41 -13.60 -3.43
N THR A 105 12.77 -14.78 -2.98
CA THR A 105 12.92 -15.03 -1.55
C THR A 105 13.99 -14.15 -0.89
N GLN A 106 15.08 -13.95 -1.61
CA GLN A 106 16.18 -13.13 -1.07
C GLN A 106 15.71 -11.70 -0.85
N ASP A 107 14.94 -11.19 -1.79
CA ASP A 107 14.43 -9.83 -1.69
C ASP A 107 13.48 -9.69 -0.52
N LYS A 108 12.75 -10.74 -0.20
CA LYS A 108 11.85 -10.72 0.93
C LYS A 108 12.58 -10.45 2.22
N ILE A 109 13.69 -11.16 2.40
CA ILE A 109 14.50 -10.99 3.62
C ILE A 109 15.02 -9.57 3.69
N MET A 110 15.50 -9.05 2.57
CA MET A 110 16.01 -7.71 2.54
C MET A 110 14.92 -6.69 2.82
N GLY A 111 13.72 -6.94 2.29
CA GLY A 111 12.60 -6.04 2.53
C GLY A 111 12.25 -5.93 4.00
N LEU A 112 12.24 -7.05 4.70
CA LEU A 112 11.95 -7.03 6.12
C LEU A 112 13.01 -6.25 6.88
N THR A 113 14.26 -6.40 6.45
CA THR A 113 15.36 -5.67 7.08
C THR A 113 15.21 -4.18 6.89
N LEU A 114 14.67 -3.75 5.75
CA LEU A 114 14.54 -2.34 5.44
C LEU A 114 13.23 -1.72 5.93
N GLY A 115 12.46 -2.45 6.72
CA GLY A 115 11.30 -1.85 7.35
C GLY A 115 9.95 -2.17 6.77
N ALA A 116 9.88 -3.17 5.93
CA ALA A 116 8.57 -3.64 5.49
C ALA A 116 7.93 -4.42 6.62
N ASP A 117 6.64 -4.36 6.72
CA ASP A 117 5.92 -5.09 7.76
C ASP A 117 5.67 -6.52 7.34
N ASP A 118 5.51 -6.76 6.05
CA ASP A 118 5.22 -8.10 5.57
C ASP A 118 5.32 -8.10 4.05
N TYR A 119 5.12 -9.24 3.45
CA TYR A 119 5.08 -9.35 2.01
C TYR A 119 4.25 -10.55 1.60
N ILE A 120 3.74 -10.51 0.37
CA ILE A 120 2.96 -11.59 -0.20
C ILE A 120 3.44 -11.85 -1.62
N THR A 121 3.25 -13.08 -2.07
CA THR A 121 3.62 -13.47 -3.42
C THR A 121 2.48 -13.08 -4.36
N LYS A 122 2.84 -12.57 -5.53
CA LYS A 122 1.85 -12.21 -6.53
C LYS A 122 1.13 -13.45 -7.03
N PRO A 123 -0.12 -13.28 -7.43
CA PRO A 123 -0.87 -14.40 -8.00
C PRO A 123 -0.34 -14.82 -9.37
#